data_c3a374df5e167dc2ee36b9e94f410b25
#
_entry.id   c3a374df5e167dc2ee36b9e94f410b25
#
_cell.length_a   1.000
_cell.length_b   1.000
_cell.length_c   1.000
_cell.angle_alpha   90.00
_cell.angle_beta   90.00
_cell.angle_gamma   90.00
#
_symmetry.space_group_name_H-M   'P 1'
#
loop_
_entity.id
_entity.type
_entity.pdbx_description
1 polymer ?
#
loop_
_entity_poly.entity_id
_entity_poly.type
_entity_poly.pdbx_seq_one_letter_code
_entity_poly.pdbx_strand_id
1 'polypeptide(L)'
;MGDLSQLSAPVFEALERFRKKRVVPFDVPGHKRGRGNPELRELLGEKCVSLDVNSMKPLDNLCHPVSVIRDAEALAAEAFGAAHAFFMVGGTTSSVQSMVLASCKAGDKIILPRNVHKSVINALVLNGAIPVYINPQVDSRLGISLGMEIGEVEKAIQANPDATAVLVNNPTYYGICSDLRAIVKLAHEHNMLCLVDEAHGTHFYFGKNMPVNAMAAGADMASVSMHKSGGSLTQSSLLLTGPAVNWEYVSQIINLTQTTSASYLLISSLDISRRNLYMRGESSFGKVQEMAEYAREEINSIGGYYAYGRELKNGSSIYDFDVTKLSVYTRDIGLAGIEVYGLLRDEYDIQIEFGDIANILAYISIGDRIQDIERLVGALADIKRLYSKDPSQMLNTEYIAPKVVVSPQQAFYAKDEMLPIRETAGRICSEFVMCYPPGIPILAPGEVITKDIIDYIIYAKEKGCSMQGPEDPEVNNINVLI
;
A
#
# COMPACT_ATOMS: atom_id res chain seq x y z
N MET A 1 34.38 -10.08 10.74
CA MET A 1 33.28 -9.72 9.84
C MET A 1 33.93 -9.08 8.63
N GLY A 2 33.72 -9.62 7.40
CA GLY A 2 34.15 -8.90 6.20
C GLY A 2 33.35 -7.60 6.10
N ASP A 3 33.93 -6.55 5.53
CA ASP A 3 33.21 -5.31 5.28
C ASP A 3 31.95 -5.60 4.46
N LEU A 4 30.77 -5.36 5.07
CA LEU A 4 29.49 -5.46 4.36
C LEU A 4 29.48 -4.39 3.27
N SER A 5 29.18 -4.81 2.04
CA SER A 5 29.12 -3.90 0.89
C SER A 5 27.72 -3.87 0.31
N GLN A 6 27.22 -2.70 -0.04
CA GLN A 6 25.93 -2.53 -0.75
C GLN A 6 25.91 -3.26 -2.11
N LEU A 7 27.07 -3.63 -2.65
CA LEU A 7 27.19 -4.43 -3.88
C LEU A 7 26.89 -5.92 -3.64
N SER A 8 26.92 -6.40 -2.38
CA SER A 8 26.60 -7.78 -2.01
C SER A 8 25.09 -7.99 -1.91
N ALA A 9 24.69 -9.25 -2.10
CA ALA A 9 23.35 -9.74 -1.78
C ALA A 9 23.49 -11.03 -0.95
N PRO A 10 23.71 -10.90 0.38
CA PRO A 10 24.13 -12.01 1.25
C PRO A 10 23.22 -13.23 1.19
N VAL A 11 21.89 -13.04 1.19
CA VAL A 11 20.92 -14.14 1.12
C VAL A 11 20.95 -14.81 -0.24
N PHE A 12 20.89 -14.05 -1.31
CA PHE A 12 20.94 -14.57 -2.67
C PHE A 12 22.24 -15.34 -2.92
N GLU A 13 23.37 -14.79 -2.51
CA GLU A 13 24.68 -15.44 -2.67
C GLU A 13 24.79 -16.72 -1.86
N ALA A 14 24.21 -16.75 -0.65
CA ALA A 14 24.17 -17.97 0.17
C ALA A 14 23.29 -19.04 -0.47
N LEU A 15 22.13 -18.69 -1.03
CA LEU A 15 21.26 -19.61 -1.77
C LEU A 15 21.97 -20.21 -3.00
N GLU A 16 22.63 -19.36 -3.80
CA GLU A 16 23.39 -19.85 -4.97
C GLU A 16 24.54 -20.81 -4.56
N ARG A 17 25.28 -20.47 -3.49
CA ARG A 17 26.31 -21.38 -2.95
C ARG A 17 25.69 -22.69 -2.47
N PHE A 18 24.55 -22.63 -1.77
CA PHE A 18 23.87 -23.84 -1.28
C PHE A 18 23.36 -24.71 -2.43
N ARG A 19 22.75 -24.12 -3.45
CA ARG A 19 22.29 -24.82 -4.65
C ARG A 19 23.42 -25.57 -5.36
N LYS A 20 24.58 -24.93 -5.51
CA LYS A 20 25.75 -25.51 -6.17
C LYS A 20 26.34 -26.75 -5.44
N LYS A 21 26.13 -26.83 -4.13
CA LYS A 21 26.58 -28.00 -3.33
C LYS A 21 25.80 -29.29 -3.64
N ARG A 22 24.64 -29.21 -4.29
CA ARG A 22 23.82 -30.38 -4.65
C ARG A 22 23.51 -31.29 -3.46
N VAL A 23 23.23 -30.69 -2.29
CA VAL A 23 22.89 -31.41 -1.06
C VAL A 23 21.70 -32.33 -1.28
N VAL A 24 21.73 -33.55 -0.78
CA VAL A 24 20.61 -34.49 -0.83
C VAL A 24 19.52 -34.01 0.15
N PRO A 25 18.30 -33.70 -0.32
CA PRO A 25 17.30 -33.09 0.53
C PRO A 25 16.43 -34.13 1.25
N PHE A 26 16.55 -34.19 2.56
CA PHE A 26 15.61 -34.87 3.47
C PHE A 26 14.78 -33.84 4.28
N ASP A 27 14.99 -32.55 4.03
CA ASP A 27 14.32 -31.40 4.59
C ASP A 27 13.02 -31.05 3.80
N VAL A 28 12.24 -30.13 4.30
CA VAL A 28 11.12 -29.48 3.57
C VAL A 28 11.69 -28.38 2.66
N PRO A 29 11.00 -27.99 1.57
CA PRO A 29 9.66 -28.41 1.12
C PRO A 29 9.60 -29.80 0.49
N GLY A 30 8.38 -30.40 0.50
CA GLY A 30 8.13 -31.77 0.03
C GLY A 30 8.37 -32.02 -1.45
N HIS A 31 8.37 -30.98 -2.30
CA HIS A 31 8.69 -31.10 -3.72
C HIS A 31 10.18 -31.45 -4.00
N LYS A 32 11.04 -31.36 -2.98
CA LYS A 32 12.45 -31.79 -3.07
C LYS A 32 13.16 -31.22 -4.30
N ARG A 33 13.15 -29.88 -4.43
CA ARG A 33 13.73 -29.15 -5.57
C ARG A 33 13.09 -29.53 -6.92
N GLY A 34 11.76 -29.73 -6.90
CA GLY A 34 10.96 -30.03 -8.07
C GLY A 34 10.88 -31.50 -8.47
N ARG A 35 11.62 -32.42 -7.80
CA ARG A 35 11.56 -33.86 -8.13
C ARG A 35 10.23 -34.50 -7.79
N GLY A 36 9.58 -34.03 -6.72
CA GLY A 36 8.28 -34.52 -6.26
C GLY A 36 7.08 -33.87 -6.95
N ASN A 37 7.32 -32.84 -7.80
CA ASN A 37 6.27 -32.16 -8.57
C ASN A 37 6.84 -31.67 -9.91
N PRO A 38 6.84 -32.53 -10.94
CA PRO A 38 7.36 -32.19 -12.26
C PRO A 38 6.68 -30.99 -12.92
N GLU A 39 5.36 -30.87 -12.79
CA GLU A 39 4.58 -29.76 -13.36
C GLU A 39 5.00 -28.41 -12.74
N LEU A 40 5.19 -28.37 -11.42
CA LEU A 40 5.71 -27.16 -10.73
C LEU A 40 7.13 -26.82 -11.21
N ARG A 41 7.96 -27.82 -11.46
CA ARG A 41 9.32 -27.61 -11.98
C ARG A 41 9.30 -27.06 -13.41
N GLU A 42 8.36 -27.52 -14.24
CA GLU A 42 8.17 -26.99 -15.59
C GLU A 42 7.69 -25.55 -15.55
N LEU A 43 6.69 -25.24 -14.71
CA LEU A 43 6.13 -23.90 -14.55
C LEU A 43 7.17 -22.88 -14.09
N LEU A 44 7.92 -23.17 -13.03
CA LEU A 44 8.86 -22.24 -12.42
C LEU A 44 10.28 -22.28 -13.01
N GLY A 45 10.60 -23.33 -13.74
CA GLY A 45 11.94 -23.61 -14.17
C GLY A 45 12.82 -24.21 -13.06
N GLU A 46 13.79 -25.06 -13.47
CA GLU A 46 14.65 -25.82 -12.56
C GLU A 46 15.41 -24.93 -11.57
N LYS A 47 15.90 -23.78 -12.04
CA LYS A 47 16.66 -22.86 -11.17
C LYS A 47 15.78 -22.30 -10.06
N CYS A 48 14.62 -21.77 -10.38
CA CYS A 48 13.73 -21.17 -9.41
C CYS A 48 13.28 -22.16 -8.34
N VAL A 49 12.76 -23.33 -8.76
CA VAL A 49 12.28 -24.35 -7.81
C VAL A 49 13.39 -24.95 -6.95
N SER A 50 14.65 -24.93 -7.43
CA SER A 50 15.80 -25.39 -6.64
C SER A 50 16.26 -24.41 -5.56
N LEU A 51 15.83 -23.16 -5.63
CA LEU A 51 16.06 -22.11 -4.63
C LEU A 51 14.95 -22.03 -3.59
N ASP A 52 13.82 -22.70 -3.82
CA ASP A 52 12.74 -22.79 -2.82
C ASP A 52 13.12 -23.85 -1.77
N VAL A 53 13.56 -23.33 -0.64
CA VAL A 53 14.08 -24.08 0.52
C VAL A 53 13.52 -23.47 1.80
N ASN A 54 13.68 -24.18 2.92
CA ASN A 54 13.30 -23.66 4.23
C ASN A 54 14.53 -23.14 5.00
N SER A 55 14.31 -22.55 6.18
CA SER A 55 15.36 -22.07 7.09
C SER A 55 16.29 -23.21 7.50
N MET A 56 17.58 -22.94 7.46
CA MET A 56 18.61 -23.85 7.87
C MET A 56 19.90 -23.07 8.19
N LYS A 57 20.79 -23.68 8.99
CA LYS A 57 22.01 -22.99 9.47
C LYS A 57 22.81 -22.23 8.39
N PRO A 58 23.01 -22.72 7.16
CA PRO A 58 23.74 -21.97 6.12
C PRO A 58 22.98 -20.81 5.50
N LEU A 59 21.65 -20.75 5.68
CA LEU A 59 20.76 -19.78 5.06
C LEU A 59 20.08 -18.85 6.07
N ASP A 60 20.37 -19.04 7.36
CA ASP A 60 19.78 -18.27 8.46
C ASP A 60 18.30 -18.62 8.74
N ASN A 61 17.65 -17.83 9.58
CA ASN A 61 16.22 -17.94 9.91
C ASN A 61 15.62 -16.55 10.05
N LEU A 62 14.57 -16.27 9.27
CA LEU A 62 13.91 -14.95 9.27
C LEU A 62 13.32 -14.55 10.63
N CYS A 63 12.86 -15.53 11.44
CA CYS A 63 12.33 -15.24 12.78
C CYS A 63 13.42 -14.94 13.83
N HIS A 64 14.67 -15.24 13.53
CA HIS A 64 15.83 -15.00 14.40
C HIS A 64 17.11 -14.84 13.55
N PRO A 65 17.25 -13.72 12.82
CA PRO A 65 18.38 -13.48 11.94
C PRO A 65 19.69 -13.34 12.71
N VAL A 66 20.70 -14.16 12.38
CA VAL A 66 22.01 -14.13 13.05
C VAL A 66 23.18 -14.12 12.05
N SER A 67 22.90 -14.31 10.77
CA SER A 67 23.93 -14.38 9.72
C SER A 67 23.50 -13.67 8.43
N VAL A 68 23.26 -14.38 7.34
CA VAL A 68 23.04 -13.77 6.02
C VAL A 68 21.76 -12.95 5.90
N ILE A 69 20.70 -13.28 6.64
CA ILE A 69 19.48 -12.46 6.68
C ILE A 69 19.75 -11.20 7.48
N ARG A 70 20.34 -11.32 8.68
CA ARG A 70 20.77 -10.16 9.48
C ARG A 70 21.65 -9.21 8.68
N ASP A 71 22.62 -9.75 7.92
CA ASP A 71 23.53 -8.95 7.12
C ASP A 71 22.79 -8.25 5.96
N ALA A 72 21.81 -8.92 5.32
CA ALA A 72 20.95 -8.31 4.30
C ALA A 72 20.03 -7.24 4.87
N GLU A 73 19.46 -7.45 6.06
CA GLU A 73 18.64 -6.46 6.76
C GLU A 73 19.47 -5.23 7.18
N ALA A 74 20.72 -5.43 7.64
CA ALA A 74 21.63 -4.33 7.94
C ALA A 74 21.96 -3.49 6.70
N LEU A 75 22.21 -4.13 5.55
CA LEU A 75 22.38 -3.42 4.26
C LEU A 75 21.11 -2.70 3.81
N ALA A 76 19.93 -3.26 4.07
CA ALA A 76 18.67 -2.61 3.78
C ALA A 76 18.48 -1.38 4.69
N ALA A 77 18.76 -1.49 5.96
CA ALA A 77 18.70 -0.36 6.89
C ALA A 77 19.59 0.80 6.42
N GLU A 78 20.83 0.53 6.06
CA GLU A 78 21.76 1.53 5.52
C GLU A 78 21.23 2.15 4.21
N ALA A 79 20.75 1.32 3.25
CA ALA A 79 20.27 1.80 1.97
C ALA A 79 19.02 2.69 2.07
N PHE A 80 18.18 2.45 3.09
CA PHE A 80 16.97 3.22 3.36
C PHE A 80 17.16 4.32 4.42
N GLY A 81 18.36 4.49 4.96
CA GLY A 81 18.63 5.48 6.01
C GLY A 81 17.86 5.20 7.31
N ALA A 82 17.54 3.95 7.59
CA ALA A 82 16.88 3.48 8.81
C ALA A 82 17.89 3.03 9.86
N ALA A 83 17.48 2.97 11.13
CA ALA A 83 18.30 2.34 12.18
C ALA A 83 18.26 0.81 12.07
N HIS A 84 17.09 0.24 11.77
CA HIS A 84 16.90 -1.18 11.50
C HIS A 84 15.91 -1.37 10.34
N ALA A 85 16.04 -2.48 9.62
CA ALA A 85 15.10 -2.92 8.60
C ALA A 85 14.77 -4.39 8.82
N PHE A 86 13.51 -4.75 8.70
CA PHE A 86 13.04 -6.12 8.81
C PHE A 86 12.48 -6.58 7.46
N PHE A 87 12.89 -7.75 7.00
CA PHE A 87 12.34 -8.38 5.82
C PHE A 87 10.97 -8.99 6.13
N MET A 88 9.96 -8.54 5.37
CA MET A 88 8.57 -8.97 5.56
C MET A 88 8.12 -9.78 4.35
N VAL A 89 7.67 -11.01 4.60
CA VAL A 89 7.16 -11.93 3.56
C VAL A 89 5.63 -12.08 3.60
N GLY A 90 4.97 -11.33 4.45
CA GLY A 90 3.51 -11.19 4.53
C GLY A 90 2.97 -9.92 3.87
N GLY A 91 3.78 -9.26 3.06
CA GLY A 91 3.46 -7.98 2.42
C GLY A 91 3.46 -6.80 3.40
N THR A 92 3.20 -5.62 2.88
CA THR A 92 3.03 -4.42 3.69
C THR A 92 1.84 -4.53 4.65
N THR A 93 0.89 -5.41 4.37
CA THR A 93 -0.19 -5.74 5.32
C THR A 93 0.37 -6.19 6.66
N SER A 94 1.27 -7.18 6.70
CA SER A 94 1.88 -7.63 7.96
C SER A 94 2.84 -6.59 8.54
N SER A 95 3.53 -5.83 7.71
CA SER A 95 4.41 -4.74 8.12
C SER A 95 3.62 -3.63 8.85
N VAL A 96 2.54 -3.13 8.26
CA VAL A 96 1.64 -2.11 8.87
C VAL A 96 1.01 -2.64 10.15
N GLN A 97 0.52 -3.88 10.14
CA GLN A 97 -0.04 -4.50 11.35
C GLN A 97 1.00 -4.57 12.47
N SER A 98 2.21 -5.04 12.18
CA SER A 98 3.30 -5.10 13.17
C SER A 98 3.67 -3.71 13.69
N MET A 99 3.69 -2.70 12.84
CA MET A 99 3.95 -1.31 13.21
C MET A 99 2.93 -0.79 14.22
N VAL A 100 1.63 -1.00 13.96
CA VAL A 100 0.54 -0.59 14.87
C VAL A 100 0.56 -1.41 16.18
N LEU A 101 0.72 -2.73 16.07
CA LEU A 101 0.79 -3.60 17.27
C LEU A 101 2.00 -3.29 18.17
N ALA A 102 3.12 -2.85 17.59
CA ALA A 102 4.30 -2.47 18.36
C ALA A 102 4.16 -1.09 19.03
N SER A 103 3.28 -0.24 18.52
CA SER A 103 3.11 1.15 18.99
C SER A 103 1.95 1.32 19.96
N CYS A 104 0.91 0.50 19.87
CA CYS A 104 -0.34 0.68 20.62
C CYS A 104 -0.72 -0.61 21.34
N LYS A 105 -1.29 -0.46 22.53
CA LYS A 105 -1.92 -1.52 23.31
C LYS A 105 -3.44 -1.41 23.26
N ALA A 106 -4.14 -2.40 23.79
CA ALA A 106 -5.59 -2.34 23.93
C ALA A 106 -6.01 -1.11 24.76
N GLY A 107 -6.91 -0.31 24.20
CA GLY A 107 -7.39 0.93 24.81
C GLY A 107 -6.54 2.18 24.52
N ASP A 108 -5.31 2.04 24.01
CA ASP A 108 -4.52 3.19 23.58
C ASP A 108 -5.17 3.87 22.36
N LYS A 109 -5.05 5.19 22.28
CA LYS A 109 -5.54 5.95 21.14
C LYS A 109 -4.45 6.12 20.07
N ILE A 110 -4.85 6.02 18.80
CA ILE A 110 -4.01 6.29 17.65
C ILE A 110 -4.71 7.28 16.71
N ILE A 111 -4.03 8.37 16.37
CA ILE A 111 -4.51 9.39 15.43
C ILE A 111 -4.13 8.94 14.03
N LEU A 112 -5.10 8.90 13.09
CA LEU A 112 -4.88 8.41 11.73
C LEU A 112 -5.90 9.01 10.75
N PRO A 113 -5.57 9.09 9.44
CA PRO A 113 -6.54 9.54 8.45
C PRO A 113 -7.58 8.43 8.18
N ARG A 114 -8.82 8.83 7.85
CA ARG A 114 -9.88 7.85 7.60
C ARG A 114 -9.66 7.03 6.31
N ASN A 115 -8.91 7.56 5.36
CA ASN A 115 -8.59 6.90 4.09
C ASN A 115 -7.39 5.95 4.16
N VAL A 116 -7.16 5.32 5.31
CA VAL A 116 -6.13 4.29 5.46
C VAL A 116 -6.50 2.99 4.74
N HIS A 117 -5.48 2.22 4.38
CA HIS A 117 -5.68 0.86 3.90
C HIS A 117 -6.27 -0.04 5.00
N LYS A 118 -7.10 -1.02 4.61
CA LYS A 118 -7.75 -1.95 5.55
C LYS A 118 -6.80 -2.63 6.54
N SER A 119 -5.52 -2.80 6.19
CA SER A 119 -4.51 -3.41 7.08
C SER A 119 -4.33 -2.65 8.40
N VAL A 120 -4.50 -1.33 8.38
CA VAL A 120 -4.45 -0.50 9.59
C VAL A 120 -5.65 -0.82 10.48
N ILE A 121 -6.86 -0.84 9.92
CA ILE A 121 -8.09 -1.13 10.69
C ILE A 121 -8.06 -2.59 11.18
N ASN A 122 -7.55 -3.53 10.40
CA ASN A 122 -7.32 -4.90 10.85
C ASN A 122 -6.41 -4.95 12.08
N ALA A 123 -5.35 -4.13 12.13
CA ALA A 123 -4.51 -4.05 13.31
C ALA A 123 -5.27 -3.54 14.54
N LEU A 124 -6.17 -2.55 14.36
CA LEU A 124 -7.03 -2.04 15.45
C LEU A 124 -8.02 -3.11 15.94
N VAL A 125 -8.55 -3.93 15.04
CA VAL A 125 -9.38 -5.09 15.40
C VAL A 125 -8.57 -6.09 16.23
N LEU A 126 -7.32 -6.36 15.83
CA LEU A 126 -6.48 -7.35 16.51
C LEU A 126 -6.02 -6.89 17.90
N ASN A 127 -5.61 -5.62 18.07
CA ASN A 127 -5.04 -5.16 19.33
C ASN A 127 -5.99 -4.37 20.23
N GLY A 128 -7.14 -3.91 19.70
CA GLY A 128 -8.11 -3.12 20.48
C GLY A 128 -7.71 -1.65 20.71
N ALA A 129 -6.78 -1.11 19.96
CA ALA A 129 -6.50 0.32 19.99
C ALA A 129 -7.69 1.12 19.42
N ILE A 130 -7.86 2.33 19.93
CA ILE A 130 -9.00 3.20 19.62
C ILE A 130 -8.58 4.23 18.56
N PRO A 131 -9.19 4.21 17.37
CA PRO A 131 -8.86 5.19 16.34
C PRO A 131 -9.42 6.57 16.69
N VAL A 132 -8.61 7.60 16.46
CA VAL A 132 -9.00 9.00 16.39
C VAL A 132 -8.84 9.42 14.93
N TYR A 133 -9.94 9.39 14.18
CA TYR A 133 -9.89 9.64 12.76
C TYR A 133 -9.82 11.13 12.43
N ILE A 134 -8.89 11.48 11.54
CA ILE A 134 -8.88 12.74 10.81
C ILE A 134 -9.50 12.47 9.44
N ASN A 135 -10.56 13.20 9.10
CA ASN A 135 -11.14 13.12 7.77
C ASN A 135 -10.33 13.99 6.81
N PRO A 136 -9.67 13.39 5.80
CA PRO A 136 -8.94 14.17 4.82
C PRO A 136 -9.92 15.03 4.02
N GLN A 137 -9.45 16.17 3.55
CA GLN A 137 -10.20 16.92 2.53
C GLN A 137 -10.34 16.07 1.26
N VAL A 138 -11.34 16.40 0.46
CA VAL A 138 -11.60 15.79 -0.83
C VAL A 138 -11.54 16.85 -1.90
N ASP A 139 -10.83 16.59 -2.97
CA ASP A 139 -10.97 17.41 -4.18
C ASP A 139 -12.32 17.09 -4.83
N SER A 140 -13.23 18.06 -4.79
CA SER A 140 -14.62 17.87 -5.26
C SER A 140 -14.73 17.62 -6.77
N ARG A 141 -13.76 18.09 -7.58
CA ARG A 141 -13.71 17.82 -9.02
C ARG A 141 -13.19 16.43 -9.29
N LEU A 142 -12.05 16.07 -8.68
CA LEU A 142 -11.37 14.81 -8.93
C LEU A 142 -11.98 13.63 -8.16
N GLY A 143 -12.73 13.92 -7.08
CA GLY A 143 -13.32 12.88 -6.23
C GLY A 143 -12.29 12.08 -5.43
N ILE A 144 -11.11 12.65 -5.15
CA ILE A 144 -10.02 11.96 -4.45
C ILE A 144 -9.77 12.55 -3.06
N SER A 145 -9.46 11.69 -2.11
CA SER A 145 -9.02 12.11 -0.78
C SER A 145 -7.62 12.70 -0.83
N LEU A 146 -7.41 13.81 -0.14
CA LEU A 146 -6.14 14.52 -0.06
C LEU A 146 -5.28 14.03 1.12
N GLY A 147 -4.15 14.69 1.35
CA GLY A 147 -3.26 14.44 2.48
C GLY A 147 -3.79 15.01 3.80
N MET A 148 -3.11 14.70 4.89
CA MET A 148 -3.42 15.24 6.21
C MET A 148 -2.90 16.69 6.32
N GLU A 149 -3.78 17.59 6.70
CA GLU A 149 -3.40 18.98 7.00
C GLU A 149 -2.84 19.10 8.41
N ILE A 150 -1.77 19.86 8.56
CA ILE A 150 -1.12 20.09 9.86
C ILE A 150 -2.08 20.61 10.91
N GLY A 151 -2.95 21.57 10.56
CA GLY A 151 -3.93 22.13 11.49
C GLY A 151 -4.94 21.11 12.01
N GLU A 152 -5.33 20.12 11.20
CA GLU A 152 -6.22 19.04 11.63
C GLU A 152 -5.49 18.02 12.51
N VAL A 153 -4.22 17.71 12.21
CA VAL A 153 -3.37 16.88 13.08
C VAL A 153 -3.18 17.54 14.44
N GLU A 154 -2.89 18.84 14.48
CA GLU A 154 -2.73 19.61 15.73
C GLU A 154 -4.01 19.58 16.57
N LYS A 155 -5.17 19.83 15.98
CA LYS A 155 -6.47 19.75 16.66
C LYS A 155 -6.73 18.35 17.24
N ALA A 156 -6.42 17.30 16.47
CA ALA A 156 -6.62 15.92 16.92
C ALA A 156 -5.71 15.58 18.10
N ILE A 157 -4.45 16.01 18.08
CA ILE A 157 -3.48 15.85 19.17
C ILE A 157 -3.95 16.62 20.42
N GLN A 158 -4.34 17.89 20.27
CA GLN A 158 -4.81 18.71 21.39
C GLN A 158 -6.07 18.14 22.06
N ALA A 159 -6.97 17.56 21.26
CA ALA A 159 -8.18 16.89 21.76
C ALA A 159 -7.91 15.51 22.37
N ASN A 160 -6.77 14.88 22.07
CA ASN A 160 -6.39 13.54 22.53
C ASN A 160 -4.91 13.52 22.95
N PRO A 161 -4.54 14.27 24.01
CA PRO A 161 -3.15 14.35 24.46
C PRO A 161 -2.61 13.01 25.03
N ASP A 162 -3.49 12.04 25.26
CA ASP A 162 -3.21 10.68 25.69
C ASP A 162 -3.01 9.69 24.53
N ALA A 163 -3.05 10.15 23.27
CA ALA A 163 -2.76 9.30 22.12
C ALA A 163 -1.29 8.87 22.11
N THR A 164 -1.01 7.64 21.69
CA THR A 164 0.34 7.06 21.69
C THR A 164 1.06 7.25 20.36
N ALA A 165 0.31 7.37 19.27
CA ALA A 165 0.90 7.49 17.94
C ALA A 165 0.02 8.29 16.97
N VAL A 166 0.69 8.86 15.97
CA VAL A 166 0.08 9.42 14.75
C VAL A 166 0.50 8.55 13.57
N LEU A 167 -0.46 8.04 12.80
CA LEU A 167 -0.20 7.27 11.59
C LEU A 167 -0.51 8.15 10.38
N VAL A 168 0.39 8.14 9.41
CA VAL A 168 0.27 8.89 8.13
C VAL A 168 0.32 7.92 6.97
N ASN A 169 -0.59 8.06 6.01
CA ASN A 169 -0.51 7.38 4.72
C ASN A 169 0.19 8.31 3.72
N ASN A 170 1.42 8.00 3.33
CA ASN A 170 2.25 8.90 2.51
C ASN A 170 3.21 8.13 1.57
N PRO A 171 3.01 8.22 0.24
CA PRO A 171 1.95 8.93 -0.45
C PRO A 171 0.60 8.22 -0.36
N THR A 172 -0.49 8.94 -0.68
CA THR A 172 -1.78 8.32 -0.96
C THR A 172 -1.71 7.52 -2.26
N TYR A 173 -2.74 6.75 -2.54
CA TYR A 173 -2.82 5.94 -3.77
C TYR A 173 -2.69 6.79 -5.03
N TYR A 174 -3.23 8.02 -5.00
CA TYR A 174 -3.18 8.97 -6.13
C TYR A 174 -1.89 9.80 -6.21
N GLY A 175 -0.94 9.56 -5.32
CA GLY A 175 0.36 10.24 -5.32
C GLY A 175 0.43 11.51 -4.46
N ILE A 176 -0.60 11.82 -3.68
CA ILE A 176 -0.61 13.00 -2.82
C ILE A 176 0.22 12.74 -1.57
N CYS A 177 1.09 13.69 -1.22
CA CYS A 177 1.92 13.67 -0.03
C CYS A 177 1.56 14.80 0.92
N SER A 178 1.52 14.48 2.22
CA SER A 178 1.37 15.42 3.33
C SER A 178 2.70 16.09 3.67
N ASP A 179 2.69 17.17 4.45
CA ASP A 179 3.91 17.71 5.08
C ASP A 179 4.39 16.78 6.20
N LEU A 180 5.06 15.72 5.77
CA LEU A 180 5.47 14.64 6.67
C LEU A 180 6.46 15.13 7.75
N ARG A 181 7.36 16.08 7.39
CA ARG A 181 8.32 16.64 8.37
C ARG A 181 7.62 17.41 9.49
N ALA A 182 6.61 18.20 9.14
CA ALA A 182 5.84 18.95 10.12
C ALA A 182 4.99 18.03 10.99
N ILE A 183 4.39 16.97 10.42
CA ILE A 183 3.61 15.99 11.18
C ILE A 183 4.51 15.21 12.16
N VAL A 184 5.67 14.72 11.72
CA VAL A 184 6.65 14.03 12.58
C VAL A 184 7.06 14.93 13.75
N LYS A 185 7.46 16.17 13.45
CA LYS A 185 7.86 17.14 14.48
C LYS A 185 6.75 17.36 15.50
N LEU A 186 5.52 17.57 15.03
CA LEU A 186 4.36 17.82 15.89
C LEU A 186 4.05 16.61 16.79
N ALA A 187 4.08 15.39 16.24
CA ALA A 187 3.90 14.17 17.01
C ALA A 187 4.96 14.03 18.12
N HIS A 188 6.23 14.25 17.80
CA HIS A 188 7.34 14.18 18.77
C HIS A 188 7.25 15.24 19.85
N GLU A 189 6.84 16.48 19.54
CA GLU A 189 6.61 17.55 20.53
C GLU A 189 5.55 17.17 21.57
N HIS A 190 4.67 16.22 21.24
CA HIS A 190 3.64 15.68 22.13
C HIS A 190 3.94 14.27 22.64
N ASN A 191 5.18 13.79 22.52
CA ASN A 191 5.62 12.45 22.93
C ASN A 191 4.84 11.30 22.26
N MET A 192 4.36 11.49 21.05
CA MET A 192 3.68 10.49 20.24
C MET A 192 4.64 9.93 19.20
N LEU A 193 4.54 8.64 18.89
CA LEU A 193 5.25 8.03 17.79
C LEU A 193 4.63 8.47 16.44
N CYS A 194 5.46 8.65 15.43
CA CYS A 194 4.99 8.87 14.07
C CYS A 194 5.23 7.63 13.21
N LEU A 195 4.14 7.03 12.73
CA LEU A 195 4.11 5.82 11.92
C LEU A 195 3.73 6.19 10.49
N VAL A 196 4.42 5.64 9.49
CA VAL A 196 4.14 5.96 8.09
C VAL A 196 3.81 4.70 7.29
N ASP A 197 2.60 4.63 6.77
CA ASP A 197 2.30 3.69 5.71
C ASP A 197 2.82 4.27 4.39
N GLU A 198 4.01 3.85 4.01
CA GLU A 198 4.74 4.27 2.82
C GLU A 198 4.77 3.15 1.77
N ALA A 199 3.71 2.34 1.74
CA ALA A 199 3.59 1.21 0.81
C ALA A 199 3.81 1.62 -0.65
N HIS A 200 3.49 2.84 -1.01
CA HIS A 200 3.64 3.39 -2.35
C HIS A 200 4.88 4.28 -2.54
N GLY A 201 5.77 4.38 -1.55
CA GLY A 201 6.88 5.33 -1.52
C GLY A 201 8.29 4.73 -1.53
N THR A 202 8.48 3.44 -1.86
CA THR A 202 9.81 2.79 -1.91
C THR A 202 10.81 3.60 -2.75
N HIS A 203 10.39 4.18 -3.85
CA HIS A 203 11.23 4.97 -4.77
C HIS A 203 11.66 6.33 -4.21
N PHE A 204 11.01 6.84 -3.17
CA PHE A 204 11.39 8.10 -2.50
C PHE A 204 12.79 8.03 -1.88
N TYR A 205 13.25 6.83 -1.55
CA TYR A 205 14.57 6.60 -0.96
C TYR A 205 15.72 6.66 -1.97
N PHE A 206 15.41 6.50 -3.26
CA PHE A 206 16.44 6.31 -4.29
C PHE A 206 16.36 7.31 -5.46
N GLY A 207 15.20 7.94 -5.68
CA GLY A 207 15.01 8.90 -6.76
C GLY A 207 15.40 10.32 -6.38
N LYS A 208 15.92 11.10 -7.35
CA LYS A 208 16.08 12.57 -7.20
C LYS A 208 14.74 13.27 -7.37
N ASN A 209 14.57 14.43 -6.69
CA ASN A 209 13.37 15.27 -6.80
C ASN A 209 12.06 14.51 -6.48
N MET A 210 12.15 13.50 -5.63
CA MET A 210 11.01 12.77 -5.07
C MET A 210 10.51 13.47 -3.80
N PRO A 211 9.25 13.23 -3.40
CA PRO A 211 8.78 13.62 -2.08
C PRO A 211 9.68 13.08 -0.96
N VAL A 212 9.64 13.72 0.20
CA VAL A 212 10.43 13.27 1.34
C VAL A 212 9.97 11.88 1.81
N ASN A 213 10.91 10.95 1.99
CA ASN A 213 10.63 9.63 2.56
C ASN A 213 10.51 9.68 4.10
N ALA A 214 9.91 8.67 4.67
CA ALA A 214 9.61 8.61 6.11
C ALA A 214 10.86 8.69 6.99
N MET A 215 11.93 7.95 6.67
CA MET A 215 13.16 7.96 7.47
C MET A 215 13.87 9.33 7.41
N ALA A 216 13.92 9.96 6.24
CA ALA A 216 14.47 11.31 6.08
C ALA A 216 13.60 12.40 6.73
N ALA A 217 12.32 12.14 6.94
CA ALA A 217 11.43 13.00 7.71
C ALA A 217 11.59 12.81 9.23
N GLY A 218 12.25 11.75 9.67
CA GLY A 218 12.45 11.42 11.09
C GLY A 218 11.33 10.60 11.71
N ALA A 219 10.52 9.91 10.91
CA ALA A 219 9.47 9.02 11.40
C ALA A 219 10.05 7.86 12.25
N ASP A 220 9.28 7.38 13.21
CA ASP A 220 9.69 6.30 14.10
C ASP A 220 9.64 4.95 13.40
N MET A 221 8.61 4.69 12.61
CA MET A 221 8.51 3.49 11.80
C MET A 221 7.88 3.77 10.44
N ALA A 222 8.32 3.03 9.43
CA ALA A 222 7.75 3.10 8.09
C ALA A 222 7.60 1.70 7.48
N SER A 223 6.53 1.52 6.72
CA SER A 223 6.21 0.29 6.02
C SER A 223 6.28 0.50 4.52
N VAL A 224 7.21 -0.15 3.82
CA VAL A 224 7.44 0.04 2.38
C VAL A 224 7.21 -1.24 1.59
N SER A 225 6.44 -1.17 0.49
CA SER A 225 6.22 -2.30 -0.42
C SER A 225 7.30 -2.35 -1.49
N MET A 226 8.30 -3.18 -1.28
CA MET A 226 9.37 -3.36 -2.25
C MET A 226 8.87 -3.88 -3.60
N HIS A 227 7.81 -4.68 -3.61
CA HIS A 227 7.23 -5.25 -4.84
C HIS A 227 6.49 -4.22 -5.70
N LYS A 228 6.02 -3.08 -5.15
CA LYS A 228 5.24 -2.10 -5.92
C LYS A 228 6.14 -1.26 -6.85
N SER A 229 7.21 -0.68 -6.33
CA SER A 229 8.14 0.14 -7.12
C SER A 229 9.61 -0.26 -7.02
N GLY A 230 9.96 -1.14 -6.11
CA GLY A 230 11.35 -1.57 -5.90
C GLY A 230 11.80 -2.76 -6.73
N GLY A 231 10.91 -3.42 -7.47
CA GLY A 231 11.25 -4.51 -8.39
C GLY A 231 11.45 -5.89 -7.76
N SER A 232 10.98 -6.11 -6.52
CA SER A 232 10.97 -7.42 -5.88
C SER A 232 9.70 -8.23 -6.20
N LEU A 233 9.68 -9.50 -5.81
CA LEU A 233 8.51 -10.36 -6.00
C LEU A 233 7.32 -9.87 -5.16
N THR A 234 6.10 -10.07 -5.67
CA THR A 234 4.85 -9.78 -4.96
C THR A 234 4.88 -10.34 -3.54
N GLN A 235 4.30 -9.62 -2.58
CA GLN A 235 4.25 -9.96 -1.16
C GLN A 235 5.53 -9.61 -0.36
N SER A 236 6.61 -9.19 -1.01
CA SER A 236 7.83 -8.76 -0.33
C SER A 236 7.79 -7.28 0.08
N SER A 237 8.16 -7.00 1.32
CA SER A 237 8.04 -5.69 1.96
C SER A 237 9.16 -5.48 2.98
N LEU A 238 9.32 -4.26 3.46
CA LEU A 238 10.19 -3.93 4.60
C LEU A 238 9.39 -3.21 5.67
N LEU A 239 9.74 -3.46 6.94
CA LEU A 239 9.45 -2.58 8.05
C LEU A 239 10.75 -1.88 8.45
N LEU A 240 10.74 -0.55 8.43
CA LEU A 240 11.88 0.29 8.76
C LEU A 240 11.65 0.94 10.11
N THR A 241 12.69 1.09 10.92
CA THR A 241 12.60 1.78 12.21
C THR A 241 13.65 2.88 12.34
N GLY A 242 13.26 3.95 13.02
CA GLY A 242 14.15 5.02 13.47
C GLY A 242 14.97 4.61 14.70
N PRO A 243 15.95 5.45 15.11
CA PRO A 243 16.91 5.10 16.17
C PRO A 243 16.31 5.08 17.59
N ALA A 244 15.18 5.72 17.82
CA ALA A 244 14.52 5.76 19.12
C ALA A 244 13.62 4.55 19.40
N VAL A 245 13.35 3.72 18.38
CA VAL A 245 12.44 2.57 18.49
C VAL A 245 13.16 1.38 19.11
N ASN A 246 12.51 0.72 20.05
CA ASN A 246 12.97 -0.58 20.57
C ASN A 246 12.76 -1.67 19.51
N TRP A 247 13.76 -1.88 18.69
CA TRP A 247 13.70 -2.81 17.56
C TRP A 247 13.58 -4.28 18.02
N GLU A 248 14.08 -4.64 19.20
CA GLU A 248 13.93 -5.99 19.76
C GLU A 248 12.45 -6.30 20.05
N TYR A 249 11.71 -5.31 20.57
CA TYR A 249 10.28 -5.45 20.80
C TYR A 249 9.52 -5.52 19.46
N VAL A 250 9.88 -4.70 18.48
CA VAL A 250 9.31 -4.78 17.14
C VAL A 250 9.53 -6.18 16.52
N SER A 251 10.72 -6.75 16.68
CA SER A 251 11.03 -8.11 16.23
C SER A 251 10.14 -9.17 16.90
N GLN A 252 9.87 -9.02 18.21
CA GLN A 252 8.94 -9.92 18.91
C GLN A 252 7.52 -9.82 18.36
N ILE A 253 7.04 -8.61 18.08
CA ILE A 253 5.71 -8.40 17.50
C ILE A 253 5.63 -8.98 16.08
N ILE A 254 6.65 -8.77 15.24
CA ILE A 254 6.72 -9.37 13.91
C ILE A 254 6.57 -10.90 14.02
N ASN A 255 7.26 -11.53 14.95
CA ASN A 255 7.24 -12.98 15.14
C ASN A 255 5.91 -13.53 15.65
N LEU A 256 4.97 -12.70 16.12
CA LEU A 256 3.61 -13.15 16.44
C LEU A 256 2.76 -13.41 15.18
N THR A 257 3.04 -12.73 14.09
CA THR A 257 2.20 -12.76 12.88
C THR A 257 2.92 -13.31 11.65
N GLN A 258 4.26 -13.23 11.60
CA GLN A 258 5.05 -13.70 10.47
C GLN A 258 5.23 -15.23 10.50
N THR A 259 5.18 -15.84 9.32
CA THR A 259 5.42 -17.29 9.17
C THR A 259 6.80 -17.72 9.64
N THR A 260 6.89 -18.90 10.27
CA THR A 260 8.17 -19.53 10.63
C THR A 260 8.85 -20.23 9.44
N SER A 261 8.11 -20.42 8.33
CA SER A 261 8.59 -21.06 7.09
C SER A 261 8.64 -20.05 5.96
N ALA A 262 9.45 -19.01 6.13
CA ALA A 262 9.55 -17.91 5.17
C ALA A 262 10.07 -18.35 3.81
N SER A 263 9.48 -17.84 2.73
CA SER A 263 9.92 -18.08 1.36
C SER A 263 11.27 -17.43 1.08
N TYR A 264 12.29 -18.25 0.80
CA TYR A 264 13.61 -17.74 0.42
C TYR A 264 13.63 -17.08 -0.96
N LEU A 265 12.68 -17.38 -1.82
CA LEU A 265 12.50 -16.64 -3.08
C LEU A 265 12.11 -15.19 -2.79
N LEU A 266 11.19 -14.96 -1.85
CA LEU A 266 10.80 -13.60 -1.45
C LEU A 266 11.95 -12.88 -0.75
N ILE A 267 12.61 -13.52 0.22
CA ILE A 267 13.72 -12.91 0.97
C ILE A 267 14.89 -12.56 0.02
N SER A 268 15.26 -13.47 -0.91
CA SER A 268 16.32 -13.18 -1.88
C SER A 268 15.92 -12.09 -2.88
N SER A 269 14.64 -12.00 -3.25
CA SER A 269 14.15 -10.93 -4.12
C SER A 269 14.29 -9.56 -3.46
N LEU A 270 14.01 -9.45 -2.15
CA LEU A 270 14.25 -8.23 -1.37
C LEU A 270 15.71 -7.82 -1.40
N ASP A 271 16.60 -8.75 -1.13
CA ASP A 271 18.05 -8.54 -1.06
C ASP A 271 18.62 -8.10 -2.43
N ILE A 272 18.21 -8.76 -3.52
CA ILE A 272 18.60 -8.39 -4.89
C ILE A 272 18.04 -7.00 -5.25
N SER A 273 16.78 -6.74 -4.94
CA SER A 273 16.14 -5.47 -5.28
C SER A 273 16.75 -4.30 -4.50
N ARG A 274 17.05 -4.47 -3.20
CA ARG A 274 17.79 -3.49 -2.41
C ARG A 274 19.12 -3.13 -3.09
N ARG A 275 19.92 -4.14 -3.46
CA ARG A 275 21.19 -3.93 -4.14
C ARG A 275 21.03 -3.18 -5.47
N ASN A 276 20.06 -3.57 -6.29
CA ASN A 276 19.80 -2.89 -7.57
C ASN A 276 19.37 -1.43 -7.37
N LEU A 277 18.49 -1.16 -6.39
CA LEU A 277 18.04 0.18 -6.07
C LEU A 277 19.19 1.06 -5.57
N TYR A 278 20.04 0.54 -4.70
CA TYR A 278 21.22 1.27 -4.23
C TYR A 278 22.16 1.64 -5.39
N MET A 279 22.39 0.71 -6.31
CA MET A 279 23.33 0.92 -7.42
C MET A 279 22.78 1.79 -8.55
N ARG A 280 21.49 1.71 -8.84
CA ARG A 280 20.88 2.26 -10.07
C ARG A 280 19.58 3.03 -9.82
N GLY A 281 19.11 3.12 -8.59
CA GLY A 281 17.79 3.68 -8.29
C GLY A 281 17.64 5.10 -8.80
N GLU A 282 18.64 5.96 -8.58
CA GLU A 282 18.61 7.34 -9.04
C GLU A 282 18.41 7.46 -10.56
N SER A 283 19.21 6.73 -11.35
CA SER A 283 19.09 6.75 -12.80
C SER A 283 17.81 6.07 -13.32
N SER A 284 17.38 5.00 -12.64
CA SER A 284 16.16 4.28 -13.01
C SER A 284 14.92 5.13 -12.76
N PHE A 285 14.81 5.74 -11.56
CA PHE A 285 13.67 6.58 -11.23
C PHE A 285 13.69 7.93 -11.94
N GLY A 286 14.85 8.44 -12.37
CA GLY A 286 14.92 9.57 -13.29
C GLY A 286 14.17 9.29 -14.60
N LYS A 287 14.41 8.12 -15.20
CA LYS A 287 13.69 7.69 -16.42
C LYS A 287 12.19 7.47 -16.16
N VAL A 288 11.82 6.91 -15.01
CA VAL A 288 10.41 6.73 -14.62
C VAL A 288 9.70 8.07 -14.54
N GLN A 289 10.33 9.09 -13.93
CA GLN A 289 9.77 10.44 -13.87
C GLN A 289 9.59 11.04 -15.27
N GLU A 290 10.59 10.95 -16.14
CA GLU A 290 10.51 11.43 -17.52
C GLU A 290 9.37 10.77 -18.30
N MET A 291 9.23 9.43 -18.19
CA MET A 291 8.12 8.69 -18.82
C MET A 291 6.75 9.08 -18.26
N ALA A 292 6.64 9.28 -16.96
CA ALA A 292 5.39 9.66 -16.32
C ALA A 292 4.95 11.09 -16.67
N GLU A 293 5.88 12.03 -16.76
CA GLU A 293 5.59 13.40 -17.22
C GLU A 293 5.21 13.42 -18.71
N TYR A 294 5.95 12.71 -19.56
CA TYR A 294 5.60 12.55 -20.97
C TYR A 294 4.19 11.97 -21.14
N ALA A 295 3.86 10.89 -20.43
CA ALA A 295 2.52 10.30 -20.48
C ALA A 295 1.43 11.32 -20.10
N ARG A 296 1.70 12.14 -19.07
CA ARG A 296 0.78 13.17 -18.58
C ARG A 296 0.52 14.26 -19.62
N GLU A 297 1.58 14.75 -20.25
CA GLU A 297 1.52 15.75 -21.31
C GLU A 297 0.73 15.23 -22.53
N GLU A 298 1.03 14.03 -22.99
CA GLU A 298 0.36 13.41 -24.14
C GLU A 298 -1.12 13.15 -23.86
N ILE A 299 -1.47 12.59 -22.68
CA ILE A 299 -2.87 12.36 -22.31
C ILE A 299 -3.65 13.68 -22.22
N ASN A 300 -3.07 14.72 -21.64
CA ASN A 300 -3.71 16.03 -21.57
C ASN A 300 -3.89 16.64 -22.97
N SER A 301 -2.98 16.36 -23.92
CA SER A 301 -3.07 16.81 -25.31
C SER A 301 -4.24 16.17 -26.07
N ILE A 302 -4.69 14.96 -25.68
CA ILE A 302 -5.89 14.34 -26.26
C ILE A 302 -7.13 15.22 -25.99
N GLY A 303 -7.18 15.92 -24.84
CA GLY A 303 -8.32 16.66 -24.33
C GLY A 303 -9.45 15.74 -23.83
N GLY A 304 -10.31 16.23 -22.95
CA GLY A 304 -11.37 15.43 -22.31
C GLY A 304 -10.89 14.50 -21.20
N TYR A 305 -9.59 14.35 -21.03
CA TYR A 305 -8.94 13.78 -19.86
C TYR A 305 -8.20 14.85 -19.08
N TYR A 306 -7.98 14.61 -17.80
CA TYR A 306 -7.09 15.43 -17.00
C TYR A 306 -6.12 14.52 -16.22
N ALA A 307 -4.93 14.36 -16.76
CA ALA A 307 -3.81 13.70 -16.07
C ALA A 307 -3.14 14.75 -15.17
N TYR A 308 -3.43 14.66 -13.87
CA TYR A 308 -2.97 15.65 -12.89
C TYR A 308 -1.62 15.29 -12.27
N GLY A 309 -0.96 16.28 -11.70
CA GLY A 309 0.39 16.15 -11.18
C GLY A 309 0.75 17.23 -10.15
N ARG A 310 1.99 17.74 -10.24
CA ARG A 310 2.54 18.71 -9.28
C ARG A 310 1.81 20.05 -9.25
N GLU A 311 1.05 20.40 -10.28
CA GLU A 311 0.22 21.61 -10.32
C GLU A 311 -0.89 21.61 -9.26
N LEU A 312 -1.25 20.45 -8.72
CA LEU A 312 -2.20 20.37 -7.61
C LEU A 312 -1.64 20.82 -6.26
N LYS A 313 -0.31 20.97 -6.14
CA LYS A 313 0.32 21.36 -4.86
C LYS A 313 -0.23 22.69 -4.36
N ASN A 314 -0.73 22.67 -3.12
CA ASN A 314 -1.32 23.84 -2.48
C ASN A 314 -0.61 24.26 -1.18
N GLY A 315 0.45 23.54 -0.79
CA GLY A 315 1.24 23.80 0.42
C GLY A 315 0.55 23.38 1.73
N SER A 316 -0.59 22.71 1.67
CA SER A 316 -1.37 22.24 2.82
C SER A 316 -1.76 20.77 2.64
N SER A 317 -3.00 20.49 2.23
CA SER A 317 -3.51 19.13 2.02
C SER A 317 -2.88 18.40 0.83
N ILE A 318 -2.23 19.12 -0.08
CA ILE A 318 -1.37 18.59 -1.15
C ILE A 318 -0.01 19.28 -1.02
N TYR A 319 0.79 18.81 -0.07
CA TYR A 319 2.11 19.42 0.20
C TYR A 319 3.12 19.06 -0.89
N ASP A 320 3.14 17.78 -1.29
CA ASP A 320 3.93 17.32 -2.41
C ASP A 320 3.18 16.28 -3.24
N PHE A 321 3.75 15.86 -4.38
CA PHE A 321 3.10 14.95 -5.32
C PHE A 321 4.10 13.95 -5.91
N ASP A 322 3.73 12.67 -5.88
CA ASP A 322 4.48 11.57 -6.53
C ASP A 322 4.13 11.50 -8.01
N VAL A 323 5.00 12.00 -8.85
CA VAL A 323 4.79 12.05 -10.30
C VAL A 323 4.77 10.68 -10.99
N THR A 324 5.24 9.62 -10.32
CA THR A 324 5.21 8.26 -10.88
C THR A 324 3.79 7.67 -10.90
N LYS A 325 2.86 8.28 -10.15
CA LYS A 325 1.43 7.97 -10.17
C LYS A 325 0.77 8.69 -11.34
N LEU A 326 0.51 7.96 -12.41
CA LEU A 326 -0.23 8.49 -13.56
C LEU A 326 -1.73 8.37 -13.28
N SER A 327 -2.24 9.34 -12.54
CA SER A 327 -3.67 9.46 -12.22
C SER A 327 -4.36 10.32 -13.27
N VAL A 328 -5.45 9.84 -13.84
CA VAL A 328 -6.17 10.49 -14.94
C VAL A 328 -7.65 10.55 -14.64
N TYR A 329 -8.20 11.75 -14.56
CA TYR A 329 -9.62 12.00 -14.47
C TYR A 329 -10.30 11.77 -15.82
N THR A 330 -11.42 11.03 -15.84
CA THR A 330 -12.05 10.53 -17.08
C THR A 330 -13.47 11.05 -17.30
N ARG A 331 -14.09 11.66 -16.29
CA ARG A 331 -15.52 12.02 -16.34
C ARG A 331 -15.85 13.07 -17.40
N ASP A 332 -14.89 13.88 -17.82
CA ASP A 332 -15.12 14.90 -18.86
C ASP A 332 -15.39 14.28 -20.24
N ILE A 333 -15.10 12.99 -20.44
CA ILE A 333 -15.52 12.21 -21.61
C ILE A 333 -16.82 11.41 -21.37
N GLY A 334 -17.49 11.61 -20.23
CA GLY A 334 -18.73 10.92 -19.86
C GLY A 334 -18.56 9.44 -19.48
N LEU A 335 -17.34 9.02 -19.11
CA LEU A 335 -17.05 7.64 -18.67
C LEU A 335 -16.50 7.65 -17.24
N ALA A 336 -16.98 6.71 -16.42
CA ALA A 336 -16.35 6.41 -15.15
C ALA A 336 -14.96 5.80 -15.35
N GLY A 337 -14.04 6.03 -14.42
CA GLY A 337 -12.70 5.44 -14.50
C GLY A 337 -12.75 3.91 -14.61
N ILE A 338 -13.68 3.25 -13.89
CA ILE A 338 -13.85 1.81 -13.98
C ILE A 338 -14.34 1.35 -15.37
N GLU A 339 -15.15 2.15 -16.08
CA GLU A 339 -15.54 1.85 -17.46
C GLU A 339 -14.32 1.94 -18.40
N VAL A 340 -13.47 2.98 -18.22
CA VAL A 340 -12.21 3.14 -18.99
C VAL A 340 -11.24 2.01 -18.67
N TYR A 341 -11.10 1.61 -17.40
CA TYR A 341 -10.30 0.45 -16.99
C TYR A 341 -10.74 -0.83 -17.71
N GLY A 342 -12.07 -1.07 -17.75
CA GLY A 342 -12.63 -2.23 -18.46
C GLY A 342 -12.29 -2.22 -19.96
N LEU A 343 -12.49 -1.08 -20.62
CA LEU A 343 -12.14 -0.91 -22.05
C LEU A 343 -10.65 -1.13 -22.31
N LEU A 344 -9.76 -0.54 -21.51
CA LEU A 344 -8.32 -0.73 -21.64
C LEU A 344 -7.94 -2.21 -21.56
N ARG A 345 -8.52 -2.96 -20.61
CA ARG A 345 -8.24 -4.37 -20.42
C ARG A 345 -8.81 -5.23 -21.56
N ASP A 346 -10.09 -5.04 -21.90
CA ASP A 346 -10.85 -5.98 -22.71
C ASP A 346 -10.68 -5.72 -24.22
N GLU A 347 -10.46 -4.43 -24.63
CA GLU A 347 -10.35 -4.05 -26.04
C GLU A 347 -8.91 -3.74 -26.48
N TYR A 348 -8.03 -3.36 -25.53
CA TYR A 348 -6.66 -2.91 -25.86
C TYR A 348 -5.57 -3.79 -25.25
N ASP A 349 -5.90 -4.82 -24.47
CA ASP A 349 -4.95 -5.66 -23.70
C ASP A 349 -3.99 -4.83 -22.85
N ILE A 350 -4.51 -3.79 -22.18
CA ILE A 350 -3.76 -2.92 -21.28
C ILE A 350 -4.29 -3.07 -19.87
N GLN A 351 -3.47 -3.64 -18.97
CA GLN A 351 -3.79 -3.76 -17.57
C GLN A 351 -3.17 -2.58 -16.81
N ILE A 352 -4.00 -1.67 -16.32
CA ILE A 352 -3.60 -0.60 -15.39
C ILE A 352 -3.85 -1.03 -13.95
N GLU A 353 -3.46 -0.22 -12.97
CA GLU A 353 -3.59 -0.55 -11.54
C GLU A 353 -5.06 -0.64 -11.13
N PHE A 354 -5.86 0.39 -11.37
CA PHE A 354 -7.30 0.39 -11.14
C PHE A 354 -8.03 1.51 -11.87
N GLY A 355 -9.36 1.44 -11.85
CA GLY A 355 -10.28 2.53 -12.14
C GLY A 355 -11.31 2.66 -11.02
N ASP A 356 -11.60 3.91 -10.60
CA ASP A 356 -12.70 4.24 -9.70
C ASP A 356 -13.84 4.93 -10.46
N ILE A 357 -14.72 5.63 -9.75
CA ILE A 357 -15.87 6.33 -10.35
C ILE A 357 -15.43 7.52 -11.22
N ALA A 358 -14.29 8.15 -10.91
CA ALA A 358 -13.85 9.38 -11.57
C ALA A 358 -12.51 9.26 -12.28
N ASN A 359 -11.65 8.36 -11.85
CA ASN A 359 -10.26 8.30 -12.24
C ASN A 359 -9.82 6.90 -12.67
N ILE A 360 -8.77 6.85 -13.49
CA ILE A 360 -7.93 5.68 -13.64
C ILE A 360 -6.55 5.96 -13.05
N LEU A 361 -5.86 4.91 -12.60
CA LEU A 361 -4.48 4.97 -12.15
C LEU A 361 -3.63 3.96 -12.90
N ALA A 362 -2.58 4.42 -13.56
CA ALA A 362 -1.48 3.61 -14.03
C ALA A 362 -0.23 3.86 -13.16
N TYR A 363 0.47 2.80 -12.81
CA TYR A 363 1.64 2.83 -11.95
C TYR A 363 2.88 2.72 -12.83
N ILE A 364 3.59 3.84 -13.05
CA ILE A 364 4.82 3.83 -13.85
C ILE A 364 6.00 3.44 -12.95
N SER A 365 6.75 2.43 -13.33
CA SER A 365 7.81 1.84 -12.52
C SER A 365 9.05 1.49 -13.35
N ILE A 366 10.07 0.92 -12.69
CA ILE A 366 11.39 0.63 -13.28
C ILE A 366 11.38 -0.42 -14.40
N GLY A 367 10.28 -1.14 -14.58
CA GLY A 367 10.10 -2.14 -15.63
C GLY A 367 9.43 -1.63 -16.89
N ASP A 368 8.87 -0.41 -16.86
CA ASP A 368 8.09 0.13 -17.98
C ASP A 368 8.98 0.68 -19.10
N ARG A 369 8.43 0.71 -20.31
CA ARG A 369 9.08 1.18 -21.52
C ARG A 369 8.26 2.27 -22.17
N ILE A 370 8.90 3.16 -22.91
CA ILE A 370 8.22 4.25 -23.62
C ILE A 370 7.15 3.75 -24.60
N GLN A 371 7.37 2.60 -25.26
CA GLN A 371 6.40 1.99 -26.17
C GLN A 371 5.11 1.57 -25.46
N ASP A 372 5.20 1.14 -24.20
CA ASP A 372 4.04 0.77 -23.39
C ASP A 372 3.23 2.03 -23.02
N ILE A 373 3.91 3.15 -22.75
CA ILE A 373 3.29 4.46 -22.53
C ILE A 373 2.57 4.95 -23.79
N GLU A 374 3.24 4.90 -24.95
CA GLU A 374 2.65 5.31 -26.23
C GLU A 374 1.41 4.48 -26.58
N ARG A 375 1.43 3.19 -26.26
CA ARG A 375 0.26 2.30 -26.44
C ARG A 375 -0.91 2.71 -25.54
N LEU A 376 -0.64 3.06 -24.27
CA LEU A 376 -1.66 3.56 -23.35
C LEU A 376 -2.27 4.87 -23.84
N VAL A 377 -1.44 5.83 -24.27
CA VAL A 377 -1.89 7.12 -24.83
C VAL A 377 -2.77 6.91 -26.06
N GLY A 378 -2.33 6.06 -27.00
CA GLY A 378 -3.10 5.70 -28.20
C GLY A 378 -4.46 5.07 -27.87
N ALA A 379 -4.50 4.15 -26.91
CA ALA A 379 -5.74 3.52 -26.45
C ALA A 379 -6.70 4.55 -25.83
N LEU A 380 -6.22 5.47 -24.99
CA LEU A 380 -7.04 6.53 -24.41
C LEU A 380 -7.60 7.48 -25.47
N ALA A 381 -6.83 7.80 -26.51
CA ALA A 381 -7.31 8.61 -27.64
C ALA A 381 -8.44 7.89 -28.41
N ASP A 382 -8.30 6.60 -28.66
CA ASP A 382 -9.34 5.79 -29.30
C ASP A 382 -10.58 5.64 -28.43
N ILE A 383 -10.42 5.39 -27.11
CA ILE A 383 -11.54 5.31 -26.17
C ILE A 383 -12.35 6.60 -26.19
N LYS A 384 -11.68 7.76 -26.12
CA LYS A 384 -12.37 9.04 -26.25
C LYS A 384 -13.16 9.13 -27.56
N ARG A 385 -12.54 8.79 -28.68
CA ARG A 385 -13.17 8.89 -30.02
C ARG A 385 -14.37 7.98 -30.18
N LEU A 386 -14.33 6.75 -29.63
CA LEU A 386 -15.31 5.70 -29.89
C LEU A 386 -16.40 5.58 -28.82
N TYR A 387 -16.09 5.91 -27.57
CA TYR A 387 -16.93 5.58 -26.41
C TYR A 387 -17.37 6.79 -25.57
N SER A 388 -16.97 8.03 -25.91
CA SER A 388 -17.41 9.22 -25.15
C SER A 388 -18.94 9.32 -25.07
N LYS A 389 -19.43 9.71 -23.90
CA LYS A 389 -20.83 9.95 -23.57
C LYS A 389 -21.04 11.38 -23.08
N ASP A 390 -22.30 11.78 -22.89
CA ASP A 390 -22.61 13.09 -22.29
C ASP A 390 -22.22 13.10 -20.80
N PRO A 391 -21.28 13.96 -20.37
CA PRO A 391 -20.85 14.03 -18.98
C PRO A 391 -21.94 14.45 -18.00
N SER A 392 -23.00 15.15 -18.46
CA SER A 392 -24.10 15.62 -17.62
C SER A 392 -24.90 14.50 -16.95
N GLN A 393 -24.77 13.28 -17.45
CA GLN A 393 -25.48 12.09 -16.92
C GLN A 393 -24.74 11.43 -15.73
N MET A 394 -23.57 11.93 -15.34
CA MET A 394 -22.80 11.37 -14.23
C MET A 394 -23.20 12.02 -12.90
N LEU A 395 -23.52 11.18 -11.90
CA LEU A 395 -23.81 11.67 -10.54
C LEU A 395 -22.55 12.29 -9.93
N ASN A 396 -22.71 13.45 -9.29
CA ASN A 396 -21.69 14.01 -8.42
C ASN A 396 -21.71 13.22 -7.12
N THR A 397 -20.73 12.36 -6.92
CA THR A 397 -20.57 11.61 -5.66
C THR A 397 -19.52 12.34 -4.81
N GLU A 398 -19.94 12.88 -3.68
CA GLU A 398 -19.03 13.43 -2.68
C GLU A 398 -18.51 12.28 -1.79
N TYR A 399 -17.25 12.38 -1.34
CA TYR A 399 -16.72 11.48 -0.32
C TYR A 399 -17.53 11.68 0.98
N ILE A 400 -18.02 10.56 1.50
CA ILE A 400 -18.82 10.57 2.72
C ILE A 400 -17.97 9.93 3.81
N ALA A 401 -17.59 10.73 4.81
CA ALA A 401 -16.88 10.26 5.98
C ALA A 401 -17.85 9.58 6.95
N PRO A 402 -17.80 8.26 7.16
CA PRO A 402 -18.69 7.60 8.11
C PRO A 402 -18.37 8.04 9.55
N LYS A 403 -19.41 8.08 10.41
CA LYS A 403 -19.23 8.36 11.83
C LYS A 403 -18.92 7.06 12.58
N VAL A 404 -17.77 7.01 13.23
CA VAL A 404 -17.41 5.90 14.15
C VAL A 404 -18.12 6.09 15.49
N VAL A 405 -18.79 5.08 15.97
CA VAL A 405 -19.54 5.09 17.26
C VAL A 405 -19.16 3.94 18.18
N VAL A 406 -18.53 2.90 17.64
CA VAL A 406 -18.01 1.73 18.37
C VAL A 406 -16.59 1.47 17.86
N SER A 407 -15.69 0.99 18.72
CA SER A 407 -14.33 0.65 18.26
C SER A 407 -14.37 -0.50 17.23
N PRO A 408 -13.42 -0.53 16.28
CA PRO A 408 -13.39 -1.60 15.27
C PRO A 408 -13.35 -3.00 15.86
N GLN A 409 -12.61 -3.22 16.96
CA GLN A 409 -12.56 -4.51 17.66
C GLN A 409 -13.92 -4.88 18.27
N GLN A 410 -14.54 -3.96 19.01
CA GLN A 410 -15.83 -4.22 19.64
C GLN A 410 -16.91 -4.53 18.62
N ALA A 411 -16.94 -3.79 17.52
CA ALA A 411 -17.91 -4.01 16.45
C ALA A 411 -17.69 -5.33 15.73
N PHE A 412 -16.44 -5.67 15.41
CA PHE A 412 -16.09 -6.90 14.67
C PHE A 412 -16.43 -8.18 15.46
N TYR A 413 -16.32 -8.16 16.79
CA TYR A 413 -16.59 -9.32 17.64
C TYR A 413 -17.98 -9.28 18.30
N ALA A 414 -18.79 -8.26 18.08
CA ALA A 414 -20.14 -8.16 18.58
C ALA A 414 -21.08 -9.13 17.85
N LYS A 415 -22.28 -9.34 18.42
CA LYS A 415 -23.37 -10.02 17.72
C LYS A 415 -23.93 -9.10 16.65
N ASP A 416 -24.19 -9.65 15.49
CA ASP A 416 -24.72 -8.96 14.34
C ASP A 416 -25.89 -9.72 13.70
N GLU A 417 -26.56 -9.06 12.77
CA GLU A 417 -27.59 -9.61 11.91
C GLU A 417 -27.40 -9.10 10.48
N MET A 418 -27.73 -9.93 9.51
CA MET A 418 -27.67 -9.56 8.11
C MET A 418 -28.98 -8.91 7.66
N LEU A 419 -28.92 -7.69 7.14
CA LEU A 419 -30.06 -6.94 6.65
C LEU A 419 -29.89 -6.54 5.18
N PRO A 420 -31.00 -6.42 4.40
CA PRO A 420 -30.96 -5.82 3.07
C PRO A 420 -30.31 -4.42 3.14
N ILE A 421 -29.39 -4.13 2.21
CA ILE A 421 -28.59 -2.88 2.23
C ILE A 421 -29.46 -1.63 2.40
N ARG A 422 -30.64 -1.58 1.76
CA ARG A 422 -31.55 -0.43 1.82
C ARG A 422 -32.21 -0.26 3.19
N GLU A 423 -32.17 -1.28 4.04
CA GLU A 423 -32.77 -1.27 5.40
C GLU A 423 -31.72 -0.96 6.48
N THR A 424 -30.43 -0.82 6.11
CA THR A 424 -29.34 -0.63 7.06
C THR A 424 -29.09 0.83 7.46
N ALA A 425 -29.82 1.80 6.89
CA ALA A 425 -29.64 3.21 7.22
C ALA A 425 -29.81 3.48 8.72
N GLY A 426 -28.82 4.13 9.34
CA GLY A 426 -28.77 4.42 10.77
C GLY A 426 -28.24 3.29 11.65
N ARG A 427 -28.02 2.09 11.09
CA ARG A 427 -27.42 0.94 11.81
C ARG A 427 -25.89 1.07 11.82
N ILE A 428 -25.25 0.30 12.70
CA ILE A 428 -23.79 0.25 12.85
C ILE A 428 -23.27 -0.97 12.10
N CYS A 429 -22.32 -0.76 11.20
CA CYS A 429 -21.70 -1.83 10.41
C CYS A 429 -20.80 -2.72 11.28
N SER A 430 -20.86 -4.05 11.09
CA SER A 430 -19.97 -5.02 11.75
C SER A 430 -18.87 -5.55 10.84
N GLU A 431 -18.93 -5.26 9.54
CA GLU A 431 -18.03 -5.79 8.53
C GLU A 431 -17.37 -4.68 7.70
N PHE A 432 -16.45 -5.08 6.81
CA PHE A 432 -15.85 -4.16 5.85
C PHE A 432 -16.66 -4.13 4.55
N VAL A 433 -16.89 -2.94 4.00
CA VAL A 433 -17.37 -2.75 2.63
C VAL A 433 -16.39 -1.86 1.91
N MET A 434 -15.77 -2.34 0.84
CA MET A 434 -14.77 -1.59 0.09
C MET A 434 -14.84 -1.86 -1.41
N CYS A 435 -14.52 -0.85 -2.22
CA CYS A 435 -14.11 -1.08 -3.60
C CYS A 435 -12.67 -1.58 -3.61
N TYR A 436 -12.36 -2.57 -4.44
CA TYR A 436 -10.99 -3.08 -4.55
C TYR A 436 -10.56 -3.20 -6.02
N PRO A 437 -9.39 -2.70 -6.36
CA PRO A 437 -8.52 -1.76 -5.62
C PRO A 437 -9.19 -0.41 -5.35
N PRO A 438 -8.73 0.41 -4.38
CA PRO A 438 -7.45 0.38 -3.66
C PRO A 438 -7.47 -0.32 -2.29
N GLY A 439 -8.58 -0.90 -1.83
CA GLY A 439 -8.67 -1.54 -0.51
C GLY A 439 -8.81 -0.55 0.66
N ILE A 440 -9.32 0.64 0.38
CA ILE A 440 -9.76 1.62 1.38
C ILE A 440 -11.24 1.37 1.66
N PRO A 441 -11.63 1.11 2.93
CA PRO A 441 -13.01 0.84 3.25
C PRO A 441 -13.94 2.04 3.03
N ILE A 442 -15.05 1.81 2.35
CA ILE A 442 -16.21 2.72 2.32
C ILE A 442 -16.89 2.68 3.68
N LEU A 443 -17.04 1.47 4.24
CA LEU A 443 -17.49 1.20 5.60
C LEU A 443 -16.49 0.26 6.29
N ALA A 444 -16.29 0.49 7.58
CA ALA A 444 -15.51 -0.37 8.46
C ALA A 444 -16.35 -0.73 9.70
N PRO A 445 -15.98 -1.80 10.42
CA PRO A 445 -16.66 -2.16 11.67
C PRO A 445 -16.72 -0.98 12.67
N GLY A 446 -17.92 -0.74 13.22
CA GLY A 446 -18.16 0.33 14.19
C GLY A 446 -18.66 1.66 13.62
N GLU A 447 -18.85 1.74 12.31
CA GLU A 447 -19.31 2.93 11.62
C GLU A 447 -20.81 2.93 11.36
N VAL A 448 -21.41 4.12 11.42
CA VAL A 448 -22.84 4.32 11.12
C VAL A 448 -23.05 4.31 9.61
N ILE A 449 -23.95 3.48 9.14
CA ILE A 449 -24.36 3.40 7.74
C ILE A 449 -25.35 4.55 7.47
N THR A 450 -25.00 5.49 6.59
CA THR A 450 -25.90 6.57 6.17
C THR A 450 -26.57 6.22 4.83
N LYS A 451 -27.66 6.92 4.53
CA LYS A 451 -28.35 6.76 3.25
C LYS A 451 -27.41 7.10 2.07
N ASP A 452 -26.60 8.14 2.21
CA ASP A 452 -25.67 8.56 1.15
C ASP A 452 -24.59 7.51 0.88
N ILE A 453 -24.12 6.81 1.93
CA ILE A 453 -23.19 5.67 1.79
C ILE A 453 -23.86 4.52 1.05
N ILE A 454 -25.12 4.21 1.35
CA ILE A 454 -25.88 3.17 0.66
C ILE A 454 -26.01 3.53 -0.83
N ASP A 455 -26.42 4.76 -1.13
CA ASP A 455 -26.61 5.24 -2.50
C ASP A 455 -25.27 5.22 -3.27
N TYR A 456 -24.16 5.58 -2.62
CA TYR A 456 -22.80 5.46 -3.19
C TYR A 456 -22.43 4.01 -3.53
N ILE A 457 -22.63 3.07 -2.60
CA ILE A 457 -22.31 1.65 -2.80
C ILE A 457 -23.13 1.09 -3.98
N ILE A 458 -24.43 1.39 -4.05
CA ILE A 458 -25.31 0.94 -5.13
C ILE A 458 -24.83 1.53 -6.47
N TYR A 459 -24.55 2.82 -6.52
CA TYR A 459 -24.05 3.47 -7.73
C TYR A 459 -22.72 2.89 -8.21
N ALA A 460 -21.77 2.66 -7.28
CA ALA A 460 -20.48 2.05 -7.63
C ALA A 460 -20.65 0.65 -8.21
N LYS A 461 -21.56 -0.16 -7.65
CA LYS A 461 -21.92 -1.50 -8.22
C LYS A 461 -22.51 -1.37 -9.63
N GLU A 462 -23.44 -0.45 -9.86
CA GLU A 462 -24.04 -0.20 -11.19
C GLU A 462 -22.99 0.20 -12.23
N LYS A 463 -21.92 0.86 -11.82
CA LYS A 463 -20.78 1.21 -12.67
C LYS A 463 -19.78 0.07 -12.87
N GLY A 464 -19.97 -1.06 -12.21
CA GLY A 464 -19.12 -2.25 -12.35
C GLY A 464 -17.95 -2.32 -11.38
N CYS A 465 -17.91 -1.48 -10.33
CA CYS A 465 -16.91 -1.61 -9.28
C CYS A 465 -17.08 -2.91 -8.50
N SER A 466 -16.00 -3.68 -8.39
CA SER A 466 -15.96 -4.89 -7.55
C SER A 466 -15.98 -4.51 -6.07
N MET A 467 -16.95 -5.05 -5.33
CA MET A 467 -17.01 -4.88 -3.88
C MET A 467 -16.34 -6.05 -3.18
N GLN A 468 -15.65 -5.78 -2.09
CA GLN A 468 -15.00 -6.78 -1.25
C GLN A 468 -15.22 -6.50 0.23
N GLY A 469 -15.15 -7.56 1.03
CA GLY A 469 -15.23 -7.49 2.48
C GLY A 469 -16.52 -7.98 3.08
N PRO A 470 -17.72 -7.68 2.52
CA PRO A 470 -18.96 -8.19 3.06
C PRO A 470 -19.08 -9.73 2.96
N GLU A 471 -19.81 -10.31 3.89
CA GLU A 471 -20.17 -11.73 3.85
C GLU A 471 -21.02 -12.06 2.62
N ASP A 472 -21.92 -11.17 2.24
CA ASP A 472 -22.65 -11.24 0.97
C ASP A 472 -21.78 -10.61 -0.15
N PRO A 473 -21.15 -11.39 -1.04
CA PRO A 473 -20.26 -10.87 -2.07
C PRO A 473 -20.97 -9.98 -3.10
N GLU A 474 -22.30 -10.14 -3.24
CA GLU A 474 -23.12 -9.29 -4.10
C GLU A 474 -23.51 -7.97 -3.41
N VAL A 475 -23.25 -7.83 -2.12
CA VAL A 475 -23.59 -6.64 -1.31
C VAL A 475 -25.06 -6.23 -1.47
N ASN A 476 -25.94 -7.20 -1.53
CA ASN A 476 -27.40 -6.96 -1.44
C ASN A 476 -27.81 -6.84 0.02
N ASN A 477 -27.01 -7.44 0.91
CA ASN A 477 -27.17 -7.41 2.34
C ASN A 477 -25.86 -6.98 3.01
N ILE A 478 -25.95 -6.40 4.23
CA ILE A 478 -24.81 -5.98 5.05
C ILE A 478 -25.06 -6.44 6.48
N ASN A 479 -24.00 -6.93 7.14
CA ASN A 479 -24.02 -7.27 8.57
C ASN A 479 -23.96 -6.00 9.41
N VAL A 480 -24.88 -5.88 10.36
CA VAL A 480 -25.04 -4.74 11.27
C VAL A 480 -25.17 -5.23 12.71
N LEU A 481 -24.72 -4.43 13.68
CA LEU A 481 -24.83 -4.75 15.09
C LEU A 481 -26.29 -4.88 15.54
N ILE A 482 -26.57 -5.88 16.41
CA ILE A 482 -27.89 -6.08 17.04
C ILE A 482 -28.09 -5.06 18.16
#